data_c16ea3c3be1dd19bbb3b05303a9414dd
#
_entry.id   c16ea3c3be1dd19bbb3b05303a9414dd
#
_cell.length_a   1.000
_cell.length_b   1.000
_cell.length_c   1.000
_cell.angle_alpha   90.00
_cell.angle_beta   90.00
_cell.angle_gamma   90.00
#
_symmetry.space_group_name_H-M   'P 1'
#
loop_
_entity.id
_entity.type
_entity.pdbx_description
1 polymer ?
#
loop_
_entity_poly.entity_id
_entity_poly.type
_entity_poly.pdbx_seq_one_letter_code
_entity_poly.pdbx_strand_id
1 'polypeptide(L)'
;MGQRSLIQRKFDRMDEMVDLFCELRKSKGVTPEQARGILSQANYFGTMLVKMGIADALLGGATYSTADTVRPALQLIKTKPGNSIVSSCFILVRPSATGENEVLAMSDCAINIHPTEDELVEIAGESAACARIFGVDPKVHF
;
A
#
# COMPACT_ATOMS: atom_id res chain seq x y z
N MET A 1 1.89 20.67 -13.65
CA MET A 1 3.31 20.35 -13.36
C MET A 1 3.46 20.09 -11.87
N GLY A 2 3.54 18.83 -11.46
CA GLY A 2 3.71 18.48 -10.04
C GLY A 2 5.07 18.92 -9.53
N GLN A 3 5.08 19.62 -8.41
CA GLN A 3 6.33 19.95 -7.70
C GLN A 3 6.98 18.64 -7.23
N ARG A 4 8.07 18.25 -7.87
CA ARG A 4 8.94 17.20 -7.32
C ARG A 4 9.46 17.69 -5.97
N SER A 5 9.33 16.88 -4.92
CA SER A 5 9.91 17.22 -3.64
C SER A 5 11.42 17.40 -3.77
N LEU A 6 12.01 18.23 -2.90
CA LEU A 6 13.48 18.42 -2.87
C LEU A 6 14.22 17.10 -2.63
N ILE A 7 13.59 16.15 -1.94
CA ILE A 7 14.12 14.81 -1.66
C ILE A 7 14.26 13.99 -2.95
N GLN A 8 13.23 13.97 -3.82
CA GLN A 8 13.32 13.27 -5.10
C GLN A 8 14.40 13.81 -6.03
N ARG A 9 14.70 15.10 -5.95
CA ARG A 9 15.73 15.75 -6.80
C ARG A 9 17.15 15.46 -6.34
N LYS A 10 17.37 15.16 -5.07
CA LYS A 10 18.69 14.98 -4.43
C LYS A 10 18.91 13.57 -3.89
N PHE A 11 18.05 12.62 -4.28
CA PHE A 11 18.21 11.24 -3.82
C PHE A 11 19.42 10.61 -4.53
N ASP A 12 20.47 10.36 -3.78
CA ASP A 12 21.76 9.87 -4.24
C ASP A 12 21.76 8.43 -4.75
N ARG A 13 20.79 7.62 -4.32
CA ARG A 13 20.60 6.22 -4.76
C ARG A 13 19.58 6.06 -5.91
N MET A 14 19.38 7.10 -6.72
CA MET A 14 18.37 7.08 -7.79
C MET A 14 18.72 6.03 -8.87
N ASP A 15 19.98 5.81 -9.18
CA ASP A 15 20.37 4.82 -10.18
C ASP A 15 20.06 3.40 -9.71
N GLU A 16 20.38 3.08 -8.46
CA GLU A 16 20.02 1.81 -7.84
C GLU A 16 18.49 1.59 -7.81
N MET A 17 17.73 2.63 -7.52
CA MET A 17 16.26 2.58 -7.55
C MET A 17 15.74 2.29 -8.96
N VAL A 18 16.32 2.90 -9.99
CA VAL A 18 15.97 2.68 -11.40
C VAL A 18 16.27 1.23 -11.80
N ASP A 19 17.44 0.73 -11.45
CA ASP A 19 17.85 -0.64 -11.78
C ASP A 19 16.90 -1.66 -11.13
N LEU A 20 16.62 -1.50 -9.84
CA LEU A 20 15.66 -2.35 -9.14
C LEU A 20 14.25 -2.25 -9.74
N PHE A 21 13.80 -1.06 -10.12
CA PHE A 21 12.50 -0.88 -10.77
C PHE A 21 12.45 -1.64 -12.11
N CYS A 22 13.49 -1.53 -12.93
CA CYS A 22 13.57 -2.26 -14.20
C CYS A 22 13.57 -3.77 -13.99
N GLU A 23 14.26 -4.27 -12.97
CA GLU A 23 14.26 -5.70 -12.61
C GLU A 23 12.84 -6.16 -12.21
N LEU A 24 12.17 -5.44 -11.32
CA LEU A 24 10.80 -5.75 -10.88
C LEU A 24 9.79 -5.73 -12.02
N ARG A 25 10.03 -4.92 -13.05
CA ARG A 25 9.16 -4.73 -14.21
C ARG A 25 9.72 -5.35 -15.50
N LYS A 26 10.71 -6.24 -15.40
CA LYS A 26 11.39 -6.87 -16.54
C LYS A 26 10.43 -7.52 -17.54
N SER A 27 9.38 -8.18 -17.06
CA SER A 27 8.35 -8.81 -17.91
C SER A 27 7.54 -7.80 -18.75
N LYS A 28 7.61 -6.51 -18.44
CA LYS A 28 6.94 -5.41 -19.16
C LYS A 28 7.91 -4.61 -20.05
N GLY A 29 9.18 -4.97 -20.08
CA GLY A 29 10.18 -4.34 -20.95
C GLY A 29 10.44 -2.87 -20.64
N VAL A 30 10.33 -2.45 -19.38
CA VAL A 30 10.53 -1.05 -18.98
C VAL A 30 11.99 -0.68 -19.10
N THR A 31 12.29 0.40 -19.84
CA THR A 31 13.64 0.92 -19.99
C THR A 31 14.02 1.83 -18.80
N PRO A 32 15.34 2.02 -18.53
CA PRO A 32 15.80 2.93 -17.46
C PRO A 32 15.28 4.36 -17.60
N GLU A 33 15.15 4.85 -18.82
CA GLU A 33 14.59 6.18 -19.09
C GLU A 33 13.10 6.26 -18.70
N GLN A 34 12.32 5.25 -19.09
CA GLN A 34 10.92 5.15 -18.71
C GLN A 34 10.77 5.00 -17.19
N ALA A 35 11.61 4.18 -16.55
CA ALA A 35 11.65 4.02 -15.10
C ALA A 35 11.88 5.36 -14.38
N ARG A 36 12.85 6.16 -14.83
CA ARG A 36 13.09 7.52 -14.28
C ARG A 36 11.88 8.42 -14.42
N GLY A 37 11.20 8.35 -15.57
CA GLY A 37 9.94 9.09 -15.80
C GLY A 37 8.85 8.69 -14.81
N ILE A 38 8.63 7.39 -14.60
CA ILE A 38 7.65 6.86 -13.66
C ILE A 38 8.01 7.21 -12.21
N LEU A 39 9.27 7.06 -11.83
CA LEU A 39 9.78 7.38 -10.49
C LEU A 39 9.77 8.89 -10.17
N SER A 40 9.49 9.74 -11.17
CA SER A 40 9.20 11.14 -10.89
C SER A 40 7.83 11.40 -10.25
N GLN A 41 6.96 10.39 -10.23
CA GLN A 41 5.68 10.43 -9.53
C GLN A 41 5.89 10.06 -8.05
N ALA A 42 5.37 10.88 -7.14
CA ALA A 42 5.62 10.73 -5.71
C ALA A 42 5.18 9.36 -5.15
N ASN A 43 4.05 8.81 -5.65
CA ASN A 43 3.56 7.49 -5.21
C ASN A 43 4.52 6.36 -5.59
N TYR A 44 5.04 6.36 -6.82
CA TYR A 44 6.01 5.37 -7.26
C TYR A 44 7.33 5.50 -6.52
N PHE A 45 7.82 6.74 -6.36
CA PHE A 45 9.04 7.01 -5.62
C PHE A 45 8.93 6.54 -4.16
N GLY A 46 7.85 6.94 -3.46
CA GLY A 46 7.62 6.54 -2.07
C GLY A 46 7.47 5.02 -1.91
N THR A 47 6.76 4.35 -2.83
CA THR A 47 6.64 2.88 -2.84
C THR A 47 8.00 2.21 -3.03
N MET A 48 8.87 2.75 -3.88
CA MET A 48 10.23 2.23 -4.07
C MET A 48 11.11 2.44 -2.83
N LEU A 49 10.97 3.54 -2.09
CA LEU A 49 11.67 3.72 -0.81
C LEU A 49 11.32 2.61 0.19
N VAL A 50 10.03 2.24 0.26
CA VAL A 50 9.58 1.10 1.08
C VAL A 50 10.15 -0.21 0.54
N LYS A 51 10.11 -0.43 -0.78
CA LYS A 51 10.65 -1.64 -1.41
C LYS A 51 12.15 -1.83 -1.19
N MET A 52 12.90 -0.74 -1.14
CA MET A 52 14.35 -0.73 -0.87
C MET A 52 14.69 -0.82 0.62
N GLY A 53 13.70 -0.86 1.52
CA GLY A 53 13.90 -0.87 2.97
C GLY A 53 14.47 0.44 3.53
N ILE A 54 14.32 1.56 2.80
CA ILE A 54 14.74 2.91 3.23
C ILE A 54 13.65 3.56 4.08
N ALA A 55 12.39 3.18 3.85
CA ALA A 55 11.23 3.60 4.62
C ALA A 55 10.41 2.38 5.04
N ASP A 56 9.77 2.46 6.18
CA ASP A 56 8.94 1.37 6.75
C ASP A 56 7.50 1.42 6.21
N ALA A 57 7.01 2.60 5.84
CA ALA A 57 5.66 2.79 5.34
C ALA A 57 5.57 3.99 4.38
N LEU A 58 4.52 4.01 3.57
CA LEU A 58 4.14 5.15 2.74
C LEU A 58 2.77 5.68 3.21
N LEU A 59 2.76 6.92 3.70
CA LEU A 59 1.52 7.64 3.98
C LEU A 59 1.10 8.42 2.73
N GLY A 60 -0.01 8.01 2.13
CA GLY A 60 -0.64 8.70 1.02
C GLY A 60 -1.68 9.72 1.49
N GLY A 61 -1.97 10.73 0.67
CA GLY A 61 -2.90 11.80 1.01
C GLY A 61 -4.07 11.95 0.02
N ALA A 62 -4.94 12.92 0.30
CA ALA A 62 -6.22 13.14 -0.35
C ALA A 62 -6.15 13.60 -1.83
N THR A 63 -4.98 13.87 -2.37
CA THR A 63 -4.80 14.33 -3.76
C THR A 63 -4.70 13.20 -4.78
N TYR A 64 -4.64 11.96 -4.34
CA TYR A 64 -4.54 10.78 -5.20
C TYR A 64 -5.80 9.91 -5.07
N SER A 65 -6.20 9.30 -6.19
CA SER A 65 -7.23 8.26 -6.16
C SER A 65 -6.72 6.99 -5.46
N THR A 66 -7.64 6.14 -5.01
CA THR A 66 -7.28 4.80 -4.49
C THR A 66 -6.46 4.02 -5.51
N ALA A 67 -6.85 4.06 -6.78
CA ALA A 67 -6.13 3.37 -7.85
C ALA A 67 -4.70 3.88 -8.03
N ASP A 68 -4.46 5.19 -7.94
CA ASP A 68 -3.12 5.77 -8.08
C ASP A 68 -2.23 5.48 -6.88
N THR A 69 -2.82 5.25 -5.71
CA THR A 69 -2.09 4.86 -4.50
C THR A 69 -1.77 3.37 -4.49
N VAL A 70 -2.75 2.53 -4.85
CA VAL A 70 -2.62 1.06 -4.76
C VAL A 70 -1.81 0.48 -5.92
N ARG A 71 -1.91 1.06 -7.13
CA ARG A 71 -1.22 0.57 -8.33
C ARG A 71 0.30 0.42 -8.16
N PRO A 72 1.06 1.39 -7.62
CA PRO A 72 2.48 1.20 -7.33
C PRO A 72 2.75 0.04 -6.36
N ALA A 73 1.96 -0.10 -5.30
CA ALA A 73 2.09 -1.18 -4.34
C ALA A 73 1.88 -2.55 -4.99
N LEU A 74 0.81 -2.73 -5.77
CA LEU A 74 0.55 -3.97 -6.52
C LEU A 74 1.66 -4.31 -7.51
N GLN A 75 2.26 -3.32 -8.14
CA GLN A 75 3.31 -3.52 -9.14
C GLN A 75 4.68 -3.82 -8.55
N LEU A 76 5.02 -3.25 -7.41
CA LEU A 76 6.37 -3.24 -6.85
C LEU A 76 6.51 -4.05 -5.56
N ILE A 77 5.53 -3.97 -4.66
CA ILE A 77 5.52 -4.73 -3.40
C ILE A 77 4.92 -6.12 -3.63
N LYS A 78 3.78 -6.17 -4.35
CA LYS A 78 2.96 -7.37 -4.59
C LYS A 78 2.24 -7.85 -3.33
N THR A 79 1.60 -9.02 -3.43
CA THR A 79 0.95 -9.70 -2.30
C THR A 79 1.98 -10.34 -1.37
N LYS A 80 1.60 -10.53 -0.11
CA LYS A 80 2.33 -11.37 0.84
C LYS A 80 2.40 -12.81 0.31
N PRO A 81 3.50 -13.54 0.50
CA PRO A 81 3.57 -14.94 0.13
C PRO A 81 2.42 -15.76 0.74
N GLY A 82 1.72 -16.50 -0.11
CA GLY A 82 0.54 -17.28 0.27
C GLY A 82 -0.80 -16.59 0.08
N ASN A 83 -0.82 -15.27 -0.17
CA ASN A 83 -2.04 -14.53 -0.44
C ASN A 83 -2.27 -14.34 -1.95
N SER A 84 -3.48 -14.56 -2.39
CA SER A 84 -3.91 -14.38 -3.79
C SER A 84 -4.33 -12.95 -4.11
N ILE A 85 -4.85 -12.24 -3.11
CA ILE A 85 -5.41 -10.89 -3.25
C ILE A 85 -4.76 -9.89 -2.29
N VAL A 86 -5.06 -8.62 -2.51
CA VAL A 86 -4.78 -7.51 -1.59
C VAL A 86 -6.12 -6.99 -1.10
N SER A 87 -6.25 -6.76 0.20
CA SER A 87 -7.43 -6.15 0.81
C SER A 87 -7.11 -4.82 1.49
N SER A 88 -8.17 -4.06 1.75
CA SER A 88 -8.08 -2.79 2.48
C SER A 88 -8.82 -2.87 3.80
N CYS A 89 -8.35 -2.10 4.78
CA CYS A 89 -8.96 -2.04 6.10
C CYS A 89 -9.06 -0.58 6.57
N PHE A 90 -10.23 -0.18 7.06
CA PHE A 90 -10.40 1.06 7.82
C PHE A 90 -10.26 0.77 9.30
N ILE A 91 -9.43 1.57 9.97
CA ILE A 91 -9.38 1.63 11.42
C ILE A 91 -10.14 2.87 11.86
N LEU A 92 -11.30 2.66 12.43
CA LEU A 92 -12.19 3.73 12.90
C LEU A 92 -12.04 3.89 14.39
N VAL A 93 -11.83 5.13 14.83
CA VAL A 93 -11.75 5.48 16.25
C VAL A 93 -12.93 6.39 16.57
N ARG A 94 -13.75 6.02 17.54
CA ARG A 94 -14.87 6.83 18.01
C ARG A 94 -14.89 6.93 19.54
N PRO A 95 -15.36 8.05 20.11
CA PRO A 95 -15.63 8.11 21.53
C PRO A 95 -16.76 7.12 21.89
N SER A 96 -16.55 6.31 22.92
CA SER A 96 -17.62 5.47 23.47
C SER A 96 -18.44 6.22 24.53
N ALA A 97 -19.60 5.67 24.87
CA ALA A 97 -20.45 6.22 25.96
C ALA A 97 -19.75 6.20 27.34
N THR A 98 -18.73 5.38 27.52
CA THR A 98 -17.96 5.24 28.76
C THR A 98 -16.78 6.21 28.85
N GLY A 99 -16.52 7.03 27.80
CA GLY A 99 -15.44 8.00 27.74
C GLY A 99 -14.11 7.44 27.27
N GLU A 100 -14.00 6.13 27.01
CA GLU A 100 -12.85 5.51 26.35
C GLU A 100 -13.05 5.51 24.84
N ASN A 101 -11.96 5.49 24.07
CA ASN A 101 -12.05 5.35 22.62
C ASN A 101 -12.34 3.88 22.24
N GLU A 102 -13.35 3.69 21.42
CA GLU A 102 -13.63 2.42 20.78
C GLU A 102 -12.94 2.37 19.41
N VAL A 103 -12.21 1.29 19.13
CA VAL A 103 -11.53 1.05 17.87
C VAL A 103 -12.22 -0.07 17.11
N LEU A 104 -12.61 0.20 15.87
CA LEU A 104 -13.26 -0.75 14.98
C LEU A 104 -12.40 -0.94 13.72
N ALA A 105 -12.29 -2.17 13.27
CA ALA A 105 -11.70 -2.50 11.97
C ALA A 105 -12.80 -2.91 11.00
N MET A 106 -12.84 -2.28 9.82
CA MET A 106 -13.81 -2.59 8.76
C MET A 106 -13.07 -2.94 7.48
N SER A 107 -13.38 -4.06 6.85
CA SER A 107 -12.71 -4.61 5.66
C SER A 107 -13.69 -5.48 4.83
N ASP A 108 -13.54 -5.61 3.51
CA ASP A 108 -12.71 -4.78 2.62
C ASP A 108 -13.49 -3.51 2.27
N CYS A 109 -12.83 -2.37 2.25
CA CYS A 109 -13.53 -1.09 2.10
C CYS A 109 -13.35 -0.42 0.72
N ALA A 110 -12.40 -0.88 -0.12
CA ALA A 110 -12.07 -0.11 -1.32
C ALA A 110 -11.44 -0.90 -2.48
N ILE A 111 -11.04 -2.15 -2.32
CA ILE A 111 -10.25 -2.89 -3.32
C ILE A 111 -11.09 -3.98 -3.97
N ASN A 112 -11.72 -4.86 -3.19
CA ASN A 112 -12.46 -6.00 -3.70
C ASN A 112 -13.97 -5.72 -3.67
N ILE A 113 -14.59 -5.55 -4.84
CA ILE A 113 -16.00 -5.16 -4.94
C ILE A 113 -16.93 -6.39 -4.80
N HIS A 114 -16.53 -7.52 -5.37
CA HIS A 114 -17.31 -8.77 -5.34
C HIS A 114 -16.36 -9.94 -5.04
N PRO A 115 -15.87 -10.06 -3.80
CA PRO A 115 -14.98 -11.14 -3.43
C PRO A 115 -15.71 -12.49 -3.50
N THR A 116 -14.99 -13.53 -3.91
CA THR A 116 -15.41 -14.92 -3.82
C THR A 116 -15.38 -15.41 -2.37
N GLU A 117 -15.92 -16.59 -2.10
CA GLU A 117 -15.89 -17.20 -0.77
C GLU A 117 -14.45 -17.37 -0.25
N ASP A 118 -13.54 -17.87 -1.09
CA ASP A 118 -12.14 -18.05 -0.73
C ASP A 118 -11.44 -16.69 -0.46
N GLU A 119 -11.74 -15.68 -1.26
CA GLU A 119 -11.23 -14.33 -1.05
C GLU A 119 -11.76 -13.69 0.24
N LEU A 120 -13.02 -13.96 0.63
CA LEU A 120 -13.58 -13.51 1.90
C LEU A 120 -12.83 -14.12 3.09
N VAL A 121 -12.47 -15.40 3.01
CA VAL A 121 -11.67 -16.06 4.05
C VAL A 121 -10.29 -15.39 4.19
N GLU A 122 -9.65 -15.09 3.05
CA GLU A 122 -8.36 -14.40 3.04
C GLU A 122 -8.46 -12.98 3.60
N ILE A 123 -9.49 -12.21 3.19
CA ILE A 123 -9.80 -10.87 3.71
C ILE A 123 -9.98 -10.91 5.23
N ALA A 124 -10.77 -11.86 5.74
CA ALA A 124 -11.02 -11.99 7.17
C ALA A 124 -9.73 -12.25 7.97
N GLY A 125 -8.88 -13.15 7.48
CA GLY A 125 -7.60 -13.49 8.11
C GLY A 125 -6.64 -12.29 8.18
N GLU A 126 -6.46 -11.59 7.06
CA GLU A 126 -5.57 -10.43 6.99
C GLU A 126 -6.13 -9.23 7.76
N SER A 127 -7.46 -9.04 7.77
CA SER A 127 -8.10 -7.99 8.56
C SER A 127 -7.96 -8.21 10.05
N ALA A 128 -8.11 -9.45 10.51
CA ALA A 128 -7.86 -9.82 11.91
C ALA A 128 -6.39 -9.59 12.30
N ALA A 129 -5.44 -9.90 11.40
CA ALA A 129 -4.03 -9.62 11.63
C ALA A 129 -3.74 -8.11 11.70
N CYS A 130 -4.35 -7.33 10.81
CA CYS A 130 -4.25 -5.87 10.81
C CYS A 130 -4.84 -5.27 12.10
N ALA A 131 -6.02 -5.68 12.52
CA ALA A 131 -6.69 -5.19 13.74
C ALA A 131 -5.82 -5.36 14.99
N ARG A 132 -5.09 -6.49 15.12
CA ARG A 132 -4.17 -6.73 16.24
C ARG A 132 -3.03 -5.74 16.31
N ILE A 133 -2.55 -5.21 15.18
CA ILE A 133 -1.49 -4.17 15.15
C ILE A 133 -1.97 -2.91 15.88
N PHE A 134 -3.28 -2.63 15.83
CA PHE A 134 -3.92 -1.48 16.49
C PHE A 134 -4.48 -1.82 17.89
N GLY A 135 -4.11 -2.97 18.46
CA GLY A 135 -4.53 -3.36 19.80
C GLY A 135 -5.97 -3.88 19.89
N VAL A 136 -6.62 -4.14 18.75
CA VAL A 136 -7.98 -4.69 18.72
C VAL A 136 -7.92 -6.21 18.83
N ASP A 137 -8.70 -6.80 19.76
CA ASP A 137 -8.96 -8.24 19.79
C ASP A 137 -10.04 -8.57 18.75
N PRO A 138 -9.69 -9.19 17.60
CA PRO A 138 -10.61 -9.27 16.47
C PRO A 138 -11.70 -10.32 16.73
N LYS A 139 -12.94 -9.87 16.65
CA LYS A 139 -14.13 -10.71 16.51
C LYS A 139 -14.69 -10.42 15.12
N VAL A 140 -14.52 -11.37 14.22
CA VAL A 140 -14.90 -11.19 12.81
C VAL A 140 -16.37 -11.58 12.63
N HIS A 141 -17.12 -10.67 11.98
CA HIS A 141 -18.50 -10.89 11.54
C HIS A 141 -18.59 -10.55 10.05
N PHE A 142 -19.35 -11.35 9.31
CA PHE A 142 -19.66 -11.12 7.89
C PHE A 142 -21.07 -10.54 7.76
#